data_fab97781829944818cf50607fe84b674
#
_entry.id   fab97781829944818cf50607fe84b674
#
_cell.length_a   1.000
_cell.length_b   1.000
_cell.length_c   1.000
_cell.angle_alpha   90.00
_cell.angle_beta   90.00
_cell.angle_gamma   90.00
#
_symmetry.space_group_name_H-M   'P 1'
#
loop_
_entity.id
_entity.type
_entity.pdbx_description
1 polymer ?
#
loop_
_entity_poly.entity_id
_entity_poly.type
_entity_poly.pdbx_seq_one_letter_code
_entity_poly.pdbx_strand_id
1 'polypeptide(L)'
;MYIGHIPGASSLALTGVGITFPVISMITAFASLYGMGGAPLCSMARGKKDYEKARRIMQDAFWMLVITGILLTIVGFLIERPLLYGLGASDVTYPYASAYLKIYFIGNLFVMIGLGMNPFVNAQGFGTIGMITVGLGAVINIVLDPLFIFVFHLGVQGAAAATVLSQLASAIWVVLFLMGKKPMLRLSLRWQMPDWNLVRQIVTLGMANFIVNFTNSLVQVVCNRQLQVYGGDLYVGVMTVLTSVRDVAT
;
A
#
# COMPACT_ATOMS: atom_id res chain seq x y z
N MET A 1 -5.71 -5.52 -14.62
CA MET A 1 -6.07 -5.91 -16.01
C MET A 1 -6.65 -7.32 -16.07
N TYR A 2 -6.03 -8.35 -15.50
CA TYR A 2 -6.48 -9.75 -15.60
C TYR A 2 -7.85 -10.04 -14.98
N ILE A 3 -8.26 -9.32 -13.94
CA ILE A 3 -9.55 -9.52 -13.24
C ILE A 3 -10.76 -9.37 -14.17
N GLY A 4 -10.68 -8.46 -15.14
CA GLY A 4 -11.73 -8.28 -16.15
C GLY A 4 -11.93 -9.44 -17.13
N HIS A 5 -11.07 -10.46 -17.08
CA HIS A 5 -11.14 -11.65 -17.94
C HIS A 5 -11.56 -12.91 -17.19
N ILE A 6 -12.04 -12.79 -15.95
CA ILE A 6 -12.52 -13.93 -15.15
C ILE A 6 -13.84 -14.46 -15.77
N PRO A 7 -13.91 -15.74 -16.19
CA PRO A 7 -15.11 -16.29 -16.80
C PRO A 7 -16.32 -16.22 -15.86
N GLY A 8 -17.45 -15.71 -16.36
CA GLY A 8 -18.73 -15.69 -15.64
C GLY A 8 -18.98 -14.57 -14.62
N ALA A 9 -17.96 -13.79 -14.24
CA ALA A 9 -18.10 -12.73 -13.24
C ALA A 9 -17.22 -11.48 -13.51
N SER A 10 -16.76 -11.30 -14.74
CA SER A 10 -15.73 -10.31 -15.09
C SER A 10 -16.07 -8.86 -14.68
N SER A 11 -17.28 -8.39 -14.97
CA SER A 11 -17.69 -7.02 -14.62
C SER A 11 -17.91 -6.83 -13.12
N LEU A 12 -18.56 -7.79 -12.45
CA LEU A 12 -18.83 -7.71 -11.01
C LEU A 12 -17.55 -7.86 -10.17
N ALA A 13 -16.65 -8.74 -10.58
CA ALA A 13 -15.35 -8.91 -9.95
C ALA A 13 -14.50 -7.63 -10.08
N LEU A 14 -14.48 -7.03 -11.27
CA LEU A 14 -13.75 -5.78 -11.52
C LEU A 14 -14.33 -4.63 -10.69
N THR A 15 -15.64 -4.50 -10.66
CA THR A 15 -16.34 -3.49 -9.85
C THR A 15 -16.05 -3.72 -8.36
N GLY A 16 -16.15 -4.96 -7.88
CA GLY A 16 -15.86 -5.31 -6.49
C GLY A 16 -14.44 -4.92 -6.06
N VAL A 17 -13.43 -5.21 -6.89
CA VAL A 17 -12.05 -4.80 -6.60
C VAL A 17 -11.89 -3.27 -6.68
N GLY A 18 -12.53 -2.61 -7.64
CA GLY A 18 -12.47 -1.15 -7.76
C GLY A 18 -13.00 -0.42 -6.52
N ILE A 19 -14.02 -0.98 -5.87
CA ILE A 19 -14.57 -0.44 -4.61
C ILE A 19 -13.53 -0.49 -3.47
N THR A 20 -12.54 -1.38 -3.53
CA THR A 20 -11.47 -1.46 -2.51
C THR A 20 -10.35 -0.43 -2.71
N PHE A 21 -10.23 0.20 -3.88
CA PHE A 21 -9.14 1.15 -4.17
C PHE A 21 -9.02 2.32 -3.19
N PRO A 22 -10.11 2.96 -2.71
CA PRO A 22 -10.01 3.99 -1.70
C PRO A 22 -9.34 3.50 -0.40
N VAL A 23 -9.62 2.26 0.02
CA VAL A 23 -9.00 1.67 1.22
C VAL A 23 -7.50 1.45 0.99
N ILE A 24 -7.14 0.92 -0.18
CA ILE A 24 -5.74 0.71 -0.58
C ILE A 24 -5.00 2.06 -0.60
N SER A 25 -5.61 3.09 -1.20
CA SER A 25 -5.04 4.45 -1.24
C SER A 25 -4.87 5.05 0.15
N MET A 26 -5.78 4.78 1.07
CA MET A 26 -5.67 5.22 2.46
C MET A 26 -4.50 4.52 3.19
N ILE A 27 -4.33 3.22 2.98
CA ILE A 27 -3.20 2.46 3.52
C ILE A 27 -1.87 3.01 2.98
N THR A 28 -1.78 3.25 1.68
CA THR A 28 -0.58 3.82 1.05
C THR A 28 -0.31 5.25 1.50
N ALA A 29 -1.34 6.04 1.84
CA ALA A 29 -1.19 7.35 2.44
C ALA A 29 -0.44 7.28 3.78
N PHE A 30 -0.78 6.32 4.65
CA PHE A 30 -0.06 6.11 5.91
C PHE A 30 1.38 5.62 5.69
N ALA A 31 1.62 4.75 4.72
CA ALA A 31 2.98 4.34 4.36
C ALA A 31 3.82 5.54 3.89
N SER A 32 3.23 6.40 3.05
CA SER A 32 3.87 7.63 2.56
C SER A 32 4.10 8.66 3.67
N LEU A 33 3.21 8.74 4.67
CA LEU A 33 3.35 9.63 5.82
C LEU A 33 4.71 9.42 6.52
N TYR A 34 5.04 8.17 6.82
CA TYR A 34 6.29 7.85 7.52
C TYR A 34 7.49 7.79 6.57
N GLY A 35 7.32 7.26 5.36
CA GLY A 35 8.39 7.12 4.38
C GLY A 35 8.85 8.47 3.85
N MET A 36 7.94 9.27 3.31
CA MET A 36 8.25 10.58 2.71
C MET A 36 8.50 11.67 3.76
N GLY A 37 7.99 11.48 4.99
CA GLY A 37 8.31 12.37 6.11
C GLY A 37 9.66 12.07 6.73
N GLY A 38 10.01 10.80 6.90
CA GLY A 38 11.25 10.38 7.55
C GLY A 38 12.49 10.43 6.66
N ALA A 39 12.37 10.11 5.37
CA ALA A 39 13.50 10.05 4.45
C ALA A 39 14.24 11.40 4.29
N PRO A 40 13.58 12.55 4.12
CA PRO A 40 14.24 13.85 4.10
C PRO A 40 14.96 14.19 5.40
N LEU A 41 14.32 13.91 6.56
CA LEU A 41 14.93 14.11 7.87
C LEU A 41 16.18 13.26 8.04
N CYS A 42 16.12 12.01 7.61
CA CYS A 42 17.24 11.07 7.61
C CYS A 42 18.39 11.62 6.72
N SER A 43 18.07 12.14 5.52
CA SER A 43 19.06 12.75 4.62
C SER A 43 19.70 14.00 5.23
N MET A 44 18.92 14.88 5.88
CA MET A 44 19.44 16.08 6.55
C MET A 44 20.35 15.73 7.73
N ALA A 45 19.96 14.75 8.56
CA ALA A 45 20.80 14.30 9.67
C ALA A 45 22.13 13.70 9.17
N ARG A 46 22.07 12.90 8.08
CA ARG A 46 23.26 12.35 7.42
C ARG A 46 24.17 13.45 6.86
N GLY A 47 23.60 14.46 6.23
CA GLY A 47 24.38 15.63 5.72
C GLY A 47 25.11 16.38 6.83
N LYS A 48 24.55 16.43 8.04
CA LYS A 48 25.19 16.97 9.24
C LYS A 48 26.17 16.00 9.91
N LYS A 49 26.40 14.81 9.33
CA LYS A 49 27.21 13.72 9.88
C LYS A 49 26.70 13.15 11.21
N ASP A 50 25.43 13.41 11.56
CA ASP A 50 24.76 12.85 12.73
C ASP A 50 24.11 11.51 12.35
N TYR A 51 24.95 10.48 12.23
CA TYR A 51 24.52 9.14 11.80
C TYR A 51 23.65 8.44 12.85
N GLU A 52 23.82 8.76 14.12
CA GLU A 52 22.99 8.20 15.20
C GLU A 52 21.55 8.68 15.09
N LYS A 53 21.38 10.01 14.93
CA LYS A 53 20.05 10.60 14.71
C LYS A 53 19.42 10.10 13.41
N ALA A 54 20.18 10.02 12.32
CA ALA A 54 19.67 9.50 11.04
C ALA A 54 19.18 8.05 11.16
N ARG A 55 19.95 7.21 11.87
CA ARG A 55 19.55 5.83 12.15
C ARG A 55 18.30 5.75 13.03
N ARG A 56 18.21 6.60 14.06
CA ARG A 56 17.07 6.67 14.95
C ARG A 56 15.78 7.04 14.19
N ILE A 57 15.84 8.06 13.32
CA ILE A 57 14.71 8.46 12.46
C ILE A 57 14.21 7.28 11.61
N MET A 58 15.13 6.52 10.98
CA MET A 58 14.77 5.37 10.18
C MET A 58 14.13 4.24 11.01
N GLN A 59 14.64 3.99 12.23
CA GLN A 59 14.08 2.99 13.14
C GLN A 59 12.70 3.39 13.66
N ASP A 60 12.52 4.64 14.05
CA ASP A 60 11.25 5.15 14.55
C ASP A 60 10.20 5.11 13.42
N ALA A 61 10.55 5.49 12.20
CA ALA A 61 9.67 5.35 11.04
C ALA A 61 9.28 3.88 10.78
N PHE A 62 10.23 2.95 10.86
CA PHE A 62 9.95 1.51 10.69
C PHE A 62 8.95 1.00 11.75
N TRP A 63 9.16 1.31 13.02
CA TRP A 63 8.25 0.87 14.08
C TRP A 63 6.88 1.53 13.98
N MET A 64 6.81 2.80 13.57
CA MET A 64 5.54 3.48 13.31
C MET A 64 4.78 2.83 12.14
N LEU A 65 5.47 2.41 11.07
CA LEU A 65 4.87 1.64 9.97
C LEU A 65 4.30 0.31 10.47
N VAL A 66 5.04 -0.42 11.32
CA VAL A 66 4.58 -1.70 11.88
C VAL A 66 3.36 -1.51 12.78
N ILE A 67 3.41 -0.56 13.71
CA ILE A 67 2.31 -0.29 14.66
C ILE A 67 1.06 0.13 13.88
N THR A 68 1.20 1.10 12.97
CA THR A 68 0.08 1.60 12.17
C THR A 68 -0.46 0.51 11.24
N GLY A 69 0.41 -0.32 10.64
CA GLY A 69 0.01 -1.44 9.80
C GLY A 69 -0.84 -2.47 10.57
N ILE A 70 -0.42 -2.85 11.78
CA ILE A 70 -1.19 -3.75 12.65
C ILE A 70 -2.52 -3.11 13.05
N LEU A 71 -2.50 -1.83 13.45
CA LEU A 71 -3.71 -1.10 13.82
C LEU A 71 -4.72 -1.04 12.68
N LEU A 72 -4.26 -0.66 11.47
CA LEU A 72 -5.12 -0.60 10.29
C LEU A 72 -5.68 -1.98 9.91
N THR A 73 -4.89 -3.04 10.08
CA THR A 73 -5.37 -4.41 9.86
C THR A 73 -6.51 -4.76 10.84
N ILE A 74 -6.31 -4.54 12.13
CA ILE A 74 -7.32 -4.85 13.16
C ILE A 74 -8.59 -4.02 12.92
N VAL A 75 -8.45 -2.70 12.76
CA VAL A 75 -9.58 -1.80 12.50
C VAL A 75 -10.28 -2.18 11.19
N GLY A 76 -9.50 -2.46 10.14
CA GLY A 76 -10.02 -2.87 8.84
C GLY A 76 -10.90 -4.12 8.91
N PHE A 77 -10.46 -5.16 9.62
CA PHE A 77 -11.28 -6.36 9.84
C PHE A 77 -12.55 -6.09 10.65
N LEU A 78 -12.48 -5.23 11.67
CA LEU A 78 -13.63 -4.91 12.51
C LEU A 78 -14.72 -4.12 11.76
N ILE A 79 -14.32 -3.22 10.87
CA ILE A 79 -15.25 -2.34 10.16
C ILE A 79 -15.44 -2.70 8.69
N GLU A 80 -14.93 -3.85 8.23
CA GLU A 80 -14.95 -4.26 6.81
C GLU A 80 -16.31 -4.12 6.18
N ARG A 81 -17.35 -4.66 6.81
CA ARG A 81 -18.71 -4.68 6.28
C ARG A 81 -19.30 -3.27 6.12
N PRO A 82 -19.41 -2.45 7.18
CA PRO A 82 -19.92 -1.09 7.04
C PRO A 82 -19.04 -0.22 6.13
N LEU A 83 -17.73 -0.49 6.10
CA LEU A 83 -16.79 0.22 5.23
C LEU A 83 -17.11 -0.04 3.76
N LEU A 84 -17.23 -1.30 3.33
CA LEU A 84 -17.50 -1.63 1.93
C LEU A 84 -18.85 -1.09 1.44
N TYR A 85 -19.90 -1.20 2.24
CA TYR A 85 -21.19 -0.59 1.88
C TYR A 85 -21.12 0.94 1.82
N GLY A 86 -20.37 1.57 2.72
CA GLY A 86 -20.09 3.00 2.69
C GLY A 86 -19.32 3.47 1.44
N LEU A 87 -18.49 2.59 0.88
CA LEU A 87 -17.71 2.82 -0.34
C LEU A 87 -18.51 2.58 -1.63
N GLY A 88 -19.76 2.13 -1.53
CA GLY A 88 -20.64 1.88 -2.68
C GLY A 88 -20.70 0.41 -3.11
N ALA A 89 -20.40 -0.54 -2.23
CA ALA A 89 -20.64 -1.95 -2.52
C ALA A 89 -22.15 -2.25 -2.53
N SER A 90 -22.59 -2.99 -3.54
CA SER A 90 -23.92 -3.63 -3.57
C SER A 90 -23.86 -5.04 -2.99
N ASP A 91 -25.02 -5.64 -2.70
CA ASP A 91 -25.10 -7.03 -2.23
C ASP A 91 -24.47 -8.02 -3.21
N VAL A 92 -24.44 -7.67 -4.50
CA VAL A 92 -23.85 -8.50 -5.57
C VAL A 92 -22.32 -8.33 -5.65
N THR A 93 -21.80 -7.11 -5.44
CA THR A 93 -20.35 -6.82 -5.52
C THR A 93 -19.63 -7.03 -4.20
N TYR A 94 -20.35 -7.01 -3.06
CA TYR A 94 -19.78 -7.20 -1.73
C TYR A 94 -18.94 -8.49 -1.59
N PRO A 95 -19.37 -9.68 -2.04
CA PRO A 95 -18.58 -10.91 -1.90
C PRO A 95 -17.19 -10.80 -2.56
N TYR A 96 -17.10 -10.16 -3.71
CA TYR A 96 -15.84 -9.95 -4.44
C TYR A 96 -14.93 -8.93 -3.74
N ALA A 97 -15.50 -7.81 -3.31
CA ALA A 97 -14.78 -6.78 -2.57
C ALA A 97 -14.24 -7.30 -1.23
N SER A 98 -15.07 -8.03 -0.47
CA SER A 98 -14.71 -8.64 0.81
C SER A 98 -13.60 -9.69 0.65
N ALA A 99 -13.74 -10.58 -0.35
CA ALA A 99 -12.73 -11.60 -0.62
C ALA A 99 -11.35 -11.01 -0.93
N TYR A 100 -11.31 -9.91 -1.72
CA TYR A 100 -10.07 -9.20 -2.01
C TYR A 100 -9.50 -8.50 -0.76
N LEU A 101 -10.35 -7.73 -0.07
CA LEU A 101 -9.90 -6.85 1.01
C LEU A 101 -9.39 -7.64 2.23
N LYS A 102 -10.01 -8.78 2.55
CA LYS A 102 -9.54 -9.66 3.64
C LYS A 102 -8.11 -10.14 3.43
N ILE A 103 -7.81 -10.60 2.22
CA ILE A 103 -6.45 -11.06 1.87
C ILE A 103 -5.50 -9.87 1.90
N TYR A 104 -5.92 -8.72 1.38
CA TYR A 104 -5.11 -7.49 1.38
C TYR A 104 -4.80 -7.03 2.80
N PHE A 105 -5.74 -7.07 3.74
CA PHE A 105 -5.50 -6.72 5.15
C PHE A 105 -4.48 -7.64 5.82
N ILE A 106 -4.47 -8.93 5.51
CA ILE A 106 -3.42 -9.84 6.00
C ILE A 106 -2.04 -9.39 5.49
N GLY A 107 -1.98 -8.94 4.25
CA GLY A 107 -0.74 -8.45 3.61
C GLY A 107 -0.40 -6.99 3.88
N ASN A 108 -1.28 -6.23 4.53
CA ASN A 108 -1.15 -4.79 4.74
C ASN A 108 0.20 -4.39 5.36
N LEU A 109 0.68 -5.16 6.33
CA LEU A 109 1.97 -4.92 6.97
C LEU A 109 3.12 -4.91 5.96
N PHE A 110 3.12 -5.83 5.00
CA PHE A 110 4.16 -5.92 3.97
C PHE A 110 4.08 -4.74 3.00
N VAL A 111 2.86 -4.33 2.63
CA VAL A 111 2.63 -3.13 1.81
C VAL A 111 3.19 -1.90 2.51
N MET A 112 2.86 -1.70 3.78
CA MET A 112 3.32 -0.58 4.59
C MET A 112 4.86 -0.54 4.68
N ILE A 113 5.50 -1.68 4.94
CA ILE A 113 6.96 -1.77 5.06
C ILE A 113 7.62 -1.55 3.69
N GLY A 114 7.16 -2.21 2.64
CA GLY A 114 7.73 -2.11 1.30
C GLY A 114 7.71 -0.67 0.77
N LEU A 115 6.56 -0.02 0.83
CA LEU A 115 6.38 1.36 0.36
C LEU A 115 7.01 2.38 1.30
N GLY A 116 6.85 2.21 2.62
CA GLY A 116 7.31 3.19 3.61
C GLY A 116 8.82 3.18 3.82
N MET A 117 9.50 2.04 3.63
CA MET A 117 10.95 1.95 3.81
C MET A 117 11.75 2.20 2.53
N ASN A 118 11.15 2.10 1.35
CA ASN A 118 11.84 2.36 0.09
C ASN A 118 12.42 3.80 -0.03
N PRO A 119 11.73 4.88 0.42
CA PRO A 119 12.30 6.22 0.46
C PRO A 119 13.60 6.33 1.27
N PHE A 120 13.79 5.52 2.32
CA PHE A 120 15.04 5.50 3.09
C PHE A 120 16.20 4.85 2.35
N VAL A 121 15.93 3.93 1.44
CA VAL A 121 16.94 3.38 0.52
C VAL A 121 17.43 4.49 -0.42
N ASN A 122 16.48 5.23 -1.01
CA ASN A 122 16.79 6.37 -1.89
C ASN A 122 17.52 7.48 -1.15
N ALA A 123 17.11 7.79 0.10
CA ALA A 123 17.73 8.79 0.97
C ALA A 123 19.20 8.47 1.30
N GLN A 124 19.59 7.19 1.25
CA GLN A 124 20.98 6.77 1.43
C GLN A 124 21.80 6.80 0.13
N GLY A 125 21.22 7.20 -0.99
CA GLY A 125 21.88 7.28 -2.30
C GLY A 125 21.78 6.01 -3.14
N PHE A 126 20.99 5.03 -2.72
CA PHE A 126 20.80 3.76 -3.44
C PHE A 126 19.53 3.78 -4.32
N GLY A 127 19.35 4.83 -5.15
CA GLY A 127 18.18 4.97 -6.00
C GLY A 127 17.94 3.79 -6.94
N THR A 128 18.99 3.19 -7.49
CA THR A 128 18.88 1.97 -8.32
C THR A 128 18.28 0.80 -7.54
N ILE A 129 18.65 0.63 -6.26
CA ILE A 129 18.08 -0.42 -5.42
C ILE A 129 16.59 -0.13 -5.13
N GLY A 130 16.24 1.14 -4.89
CA GLY A 130 14.86 1.57 -4.73
C GLY A 130 14.01 1.27 -5.97
N MET A 131 14.54 1.51 -7.17
CA MET A 131 13.88 1.15 -8.43
C MET A 131 13.73 -0.37 -8.59
N ILE A 132 14.78 -1.14 -8.28
CA ILE A 132 14.74 -2.62 -8.33
C ILE A 132 13.67 -3.15 -7.37
N THR A 133 13.49 -2.54 -6.20
CA THR A 133 12.44 -2.94 -5.25
C THR A 133 11.04 -2.85 -5.87
N VAL A 134 10.75 -1.72 -6.51
CA VAL A 134 9.45 -1.51 -7.18
C VAL A 134 9.31 -2.45 -8.38
N GLY A 135 10.36 -2.56 -9.19
CA GLY A 135 10.39 -3.45 -10.36
C GLY A 135 10.22 -4.92 -9.97
N LEU A 136 10.85 -5.38 -8.89
CA LEU A 136 10.71 -6.74 -8.38
C LEU A 136 9.26 -7.04 -8.01
N GLY A 137 8.62 -6.14 -7.24
CA GLY A 137 7.22 -6.27 -6.89
C GLY A 137 6.32 -6.33 -8.12
N ALA A 138 6.53 -5.44 -9.10
CA ALA A 138 5.74 -5.39 -10.32
C ALA A 138 5.91 -6.67 -11.16
N VAL A 139 7.12 -7.15 -11.38
CA VAL A 139 7.39 -8.39 -12.15
C VAL A 139 6.76 -9.61 -11.47
N ILE A 140 6.94 -9.75 -10.15
CA ILE A 140 6.33 -10.86 -9.41
C ILE A 140 4.80 -10.80 -9.51
N ASN A 141 4.20 -9.62 -9.37
CA ASN A 141 2.75 -9.46 -9.49
C ASN A 141 2.24 -9.83 -10.89
N ILE A 142 2.89 -9.33 -11.95
CA ILE A 142 2.54 -9.65 -13.34
C ILE A 142 2.59 -11.14 -13.63
N VAL A 143 3.53 -11.87 -13.03
CA VAL A 143 3.68 -13.32 -13.22
C VAL A 143 2.67 -14.10 -12.36
N LEU A 144 2.48 -13.69 -11.11
CA LEU A 144 1.60 -14.39 -10.17
C LEU A 144 0.11 -14.16 -10.44
N ASP A 145 -0.27 -12.97 -10.94
CA ASP A 145 -1.67 -12.66 -11.25
C ASP A 145 -2.30 -13.70 -12.19
N PRO A 146 -1.78 -13.95 -13.42
CA PRO A 146 -2.37 -14.94 -14.31
C PRO A 146 -2.29 -16.35 -13.76
N LEU A 147 -1.24 -16.69 -13.01
CA LEU A 147 -1.07 -18.01 -12.41
C LEU A 147 -2.19 -18.29 -11.38
N PHE A 148 -2.45 -17.35 -10.49
CA PHE A 148 -3.44 -17.53 -9.44
C PHE A 148 -4.87 -17.36 -9.94
N ILE A 149 -5.09 -16.45 -10.89
CA ILE A 149 -6.43 -16.19 -11.43
C ILE A 149 -6.87 -17.33 -12.35
N PHE A 150 -6.03 -17.75 -13.32
CA PHE A 150 -6.43 -18.64 -14.40
C PHE A 150 -5.99 -20.09 -14.17
N VAL A 151 -4.76 -20.34 -13.67
CA VAL A 151 -4.27 -21.72 -13.47
C VAL A 151 -4.83 -22.32 -12.18
N PHE A 152 -4.80 -21.58 -11.08
CA PHE A 152 -5.38 -22.04 -9.81
C PHE A 152 -6.87 -21.73 -9.65
N HIS A 153 -7.48 -21.03 -10.61
CA HIS A 153 -8.91 -20.67 -10.61
C HIS A 153 -9.38 -19.94 -9.33
N LEU A 154 -8.50 -19.19 -8.68
CA LEU A 154 -8.80 -18.46 -7.44
C LEU A 154 -9.54 -17.14 -7.68
N GLY A 155 -9.69 -16.72 -8.94
CA GLY A 155 -10.40 -15.50 -9.30
C GLY A 155 -9.86 -14.24 -8.58
N VAL A 156 -10.75 -13.49 -7.93
CA VAL A 156 -10.41 -12.26 -7.21
C VAL A 156 -9.48 -12.51 -6.02
N GLN A 157 -9.63 -13.65 -5.34
CA GLN A 157 -8.74 -14.03 -4.23
C GLN A 157 -7.31 -14.27 -4.72
N GLY A 158 -7.17 -14.83 -5.93
CA GLY A 158 -5.88 -15.03 -6.58
C GLY A 158 -5.16 -13.71 -6.85
N ALA A 159 -5.87 -12.71 -7.37
CA ALA A 159 -5.31 -11.38 -7.60
C ALA A 159 -4.85 -10.70 -6.27
N ALA A 160 -5.65 -10.82 -5.21
CA ALA A 160 -5.26 -10.32 -3.89
C ALA A 160 -4.02 -11.02 -3.34
N ALA A 161 -3.96 -12.35 -3.45
CA ALA A 161 -2.82 -13.14 -3.01
C ALA A 161 -1.55 -12.82 -3.79
N ALA A 162 -1.64 -12.67 -5.12
CA ALA A 162 -0.52 -12.25 -5.97
C ALA A 162 0.01 -10.87 -5.56
N THR A 163 -0.88 -9.92 -5.30
CA THR A 163 -0.51 -8.58 -4.81
C THR A 163 0.21 -8.66 -3.46
N VAL A 164 -0.34 -9.41 -2.50
CA VAL A 164 0.27 -9.55 -1.17
C VAL A 164 1.64 -10.22 -1.24
N LEU A 165 1.79 -11.28 -2.04
CA LEU A 165 3.07 -11.97 -2.19
C LEU A 165 4.13 -11.11 -2.88
N SER A 166 3.75 -10.32 -3.88
CA SER A 166 4.66 -9.39 -4.54
C SER A 166 5.13 -8.28 -3.58
N GLN A 167 4.23 -7.77 -2.73
CA GLN A 167 4.59 -6.79 -1.71
C GLN A 167 5.43 -7.40 -0.58
N LEU A 168 5.17 -8.65 -0.20
CA LEU A 168 6.01 -9.40 0.73
C LEU A 168 7.44 -9.52 0.21
N ALA A 169 7.61 -9.90 -1.06
CA ALA A 169 8.93 -10.00 -1.68
C ALA A 169 9.65 -8.64 -1.68
N SER A 170 8.95 -7.56 -2.04
CA SER A 170 9.49 -6.19 -2.00
C SER A 170 9.88 -5.76 -0.58
N ALA A 171 9.03 -6.04 0.41
CA ALA A 171 9.30 -5.72 1.81
C ALA A 171 10.51 -6.48 2.35
N ILE A 172 10.60 -7.79 2.08
CA ILE A 172 11.76 -8.61 2.44
C ILE A 172 13.03 -8.04 1.81
N TRP A 173 12.99 -7.72 0.51
CA TRP A 173 14.12 -7.16 -0.22
C TRP A 173 14.63 -5.85 0.42
N VAL A 174 13.73 -4.90 0.69
CA VAL A 174 14.07 -3.62 1.32
C VAL A 174 14.65 -3.83 2.72
N VAL A 175 14.01 -4.65 3.54
CA VAL A 175 14.46 -4.89 4.92
C VAL A 175 15.83 -5.59 4.94
N LEU A 176 16.02 -6.63 4.13
CA LEU A 176 17.31 -7.32 4.01
C LEU A 176 18.41 -6.37 3.51
N PHE A 177 18.10 -5.51 2.54
CA PHE A 177 19.05 -4.51 2.07
C PHE A 177 19.43 -3.54 3.20
N LEU A 178 18.45 -2.96 3.91
CA LEU A 178 18.70 -2.01 4.99
C LEU A 178 19.40 -2.64 6.22
N MET A 179 19.26 -3.94 6.44
CA MET A 179 19.98 -4.69 7.47
C MET A 179 21.40 -5.11 7.02
N GLY A 180 21.66 -5.07 5.72
CA GLY A 180 22.90 -5.53 5.10
C GLY A 180 24.13 -4.71 5.48
N LYS A 181 25.27 -5.07 4.86
CA LYS A 181 26.55 -4.38 5.08
C LYS A 181 26.78 -3.19 4.16
N LYS A 182 26.01 -3.07 3.06
CA LYS A 182 26.19 -2.00 2.05
C LYS A 182 25.65 -0.64 2.50
N PRO A 183 24.45 -0.51 3.13
CA PRO A 183 23.95 0.77 3.58
C PRO A 183 24.80 1.36 4.71
N MET A 184 24.97 2.68 4.68
CA MET A 184 25.67 3.42 5.73
C MET A 184 24.86 3.40 7.04
N LEU A 185 23.53 3.51 6.93
CA LEU A 185 22.59 3.44 8.04
C LEU A 185 21.94 2.06 8.03
N ARG A 186 22.22 1.25 9.03
CA ARG A 186 21.64 -0.09 9.15
C ARG A 186 20.38 -0.07 10.00
N LEU A 187 19.34 -0.70 9.48
CA LEU A 187 18.13 -0.94 10.23
C LEU A 187 18.37 -2.00 11.30
N SER A 188 17.99 -1.72 12.52
CA SER A 188 17.98 -2.70 13.62
C SER A 188 16.54 -3.06 13.94
N LEU A 189 16.23 -4.36 13.94
CA LEU A 189 14.92 -4.85 14.34
C LEU A 189 14.72 -4.90 15.87
N ARG A 190 15.72 -4.45 16.65
CA ARG A 190 15.56 -4.35 18.10
C ARG A 190 14.48 -3.33 18.41
N TRP A 191 13.49 -3.74 19.17
CA TRP A 191 12.46 -2.85 19.69
C TRP A 191 13.10 -1.75 20.54
N GLN A 192 12.82 -0.52 20.19
CA GLN A 192 13.15 0.67 20.98
C GLN A 192 11.90 1.53 21.05
N MET A 193 11.67 2.14 22.20
CA MET A 193 10.55 3.08 22.30
C MET A 193 10.78 4.24 21.31
N PRO A 194 9.77 4.56 20.47
CA PRO A 194 9.86 5.68 19.55
C PRO A 194 10.10 6.99 20.29
N ASP A 195 11.00 7.81 19.77
CA ASP A 195 11.17 9.18 20.22
C ASP A 195 10.04 10.04 19.67
N TRP A 196 9.10 10.42 20.53
CA TRP A 196 7.93 11.20 20.12
C TRP A 196 8.27 12.54 19.47
N ASN A 197 9.42 13.15 19.81
CA ASN A 197 9.87 14.38 19.16
C ASN A 197 10.27 14.11 17.69
N LEU A 198 10.95 13.00 17.43
CA LEU A 198 11.30 12.58 16.07
C LEU A 198 10.06 12.12 15.29
N VAL A 199 9.19 11.35 15.92
CA VAL A 199 7.91 10.93 15.31
C VAL A 199 7.07 12.14 14.91
N ARG A 200 6.95 13.15 15.78
CA ARG A 200 6.25 14.40 15.44
C ARG A 200 6.87 15.10 14.23
N GLN A 201 8.19 15.17 14.14
CA GLN A 201 8.89 15.77 12.98
C GLN A 201 8.60 14.97 11.70
N ILE A 202 8.67 13.61 11.76
CA ILE A 202 8.36 12.73 10.64
C ILE A 202 6.92 12.96 10.16
N VAL A 203 5.95 12.95 11.08
CA VAL A 203 4.53 13.16 10.76
C VAL A 203 4.30 14.56 10.18
N THR A 204 4.90 15.60 10.75
CA THR A 204 4.73 16.98 10.25
C THR A 204 5.23 17.12 8.81
N LEU A 205 6.39 16.55 8.48
CA LEU A 205 6.92 16.59 7.11
C LEU A 205 6.14 15.69 6.14
N GLY A 206 5.69 14.53 6.61
CA GLY A 206 4.92 13.59 5.79
C GLY A 206 3.47 14.02 5.56
N MET A 207 2.95 14.95 6.39
CA MET A 207 1.54 15.36 6.36
C MET A 207 1.10 15.89 4.99
N ALA A 208 1.96 16.58 4.26
CA ALA A 208 1.62 17.09 2.93
C ALA A 208 1.28 15.94 1.97
N ASN A 209 2.14 14.93 1.89
CA ASN A 209 1.88 13.74 1.05
C ASN A 209 0.68 12.94 1.55
N PHE A 210 0.52 12.82 2.87
CA PHE A 210 -0.63 12.15 3.46
C PHE A 210 -1.93 12.83 3.06
N ILE A 211 -2.04 14.16 3.20
CA ILE A 211 -3.25 14.92 2.85
C ILE A 211 -3.59 14.74 1.37
N VAL A 212 -2.60 14.81 0.47
CA VAL A 212 -2.85 14.59 -0.96
C VAL A 212 -3.42 13.21 -1.23
N ASN A 213 -2.79 12.14 -0.73
CA ASN A 213 -3.26 10.77 -0.94
C ASN A 213 -4.61 10.51 -0.25
N PHE A 214 -4.81 11.05 0.94
CA PHE A 214 -6.06 10.94 1.68
C PHE A 214 -7.21 11.66 0.97
N THR A 215 -6.96 12.86 0.44
CA THR A 215 -7.95 13.61 -0.37
C THR A 215 -8.30 12.84 -1.64
N ASN A 216 -7.32 12.29 -2.35
CA ASN A 216 -7.56 11.43 -3.50
C ASN A 216 -8.44 10.22 -3.14
N SER A 217 -8.18 9.59 -1.99
CA SER A 217 -9.02 8.49 -1.49
C SER A 217 -10.46 8.95 -1.23
N LEU A 218 -10.66 10.10 -0.58
CA LEU A 218 -12.00 10.66 -0.35
C LEU A 218 -12.74 10.99 -1.64
N VAL A 219 -12.05 11.56 -2.62
CA VAL A 219 -12.62 11.83 -3.95
C VAL A 219 -13.08 10.52 -4.60
N GLN A 220 -12.28 9.47 -4.54
CA GLN A 220 -12.66 8.15 -5.07
C GLN A 220 -13.90 7.59 -4.36
N VAL A 221 -13.99 7.74 -3.02
CA VAL A 221 -15.18 7.31 -2.24
C VAL A 221 -16.43 8.03 -2.73
N VAL A 222 -16.35 9.36 -2.83
CA VAL A 222 -17.51 10.17 -3.29
C VAL A 222 -17.90 9.80 -4.71
N CYS A 223 -16.92 9.68 -5.62
CA CYS A 223 -17.16 9.28 -7.01
C CYS A 223 -17.82 7.89 -7.09
N ASN A 224 -17.25 6.89 -6.41
CA ASN A 224 -17.80 5.53 -6.42
C ASN A 224 -19.25 5.49 -5.89
N ARG A 225 -19.51 6.20 -4.78
CA ARG A 225 -20.87 6.28 -4.20
C ARG A 225 -21.86 6.95 -5.14
N GLN A 226 -21.50 8.06 -5.77
CA GLN A 226 -22.37 8.75 -6.73
C GLN A 226 -22.62 7.90 -7.97
N LEU A 227 -21.58 7.27 -8.50
CA LEU A 227 -21.71 6.37 -9.65
C LEU A 227 -22.58 5.16 -9.31
N GLN A 228 -22.48 4.63 -8.09
CA GLN A 228 -23.34 3.54 -7.63
C GLN A 228 -24.82 3.96 -7.56
N VAL A 229 -25.11 5.14 -7.01
CA VAL A 229 -26.49 5.65 -6.84
C VAL A 229 -27.15 5.95 -8.18
N TYR A 230 -26.43 6.60 -9.11
CA TYR A 230 -27.02 7.08 -10.38
C TYR A 230 -26.80 6.14 -11.56
N GLY A 231 -25.79 5.27 -11.53
CA GLY A 231 -25.42 4.41 -12.66
C GLY A 231 -25.29 2.93 -12.33
N GLY A 232 -25.38 2.55 -11.06
CA GLY A 232 -25.23 1.17 -10.60
C GLY A 232 -23.81 0.61 -10.77
N ASP A 233 -23.67 -0.69 -10.61
CA ASP A 233 -22.40 -1.41 -10.61
C ASP A 233 -21.57 -1.24 -11.88
N LEU A 234 -22.23 -1.06 -13.03
CA LEU A 234 -21.57 -0.91 -14.33
C LEU A 234 -20.69 0.36 -14.36
N TYR A 235 -21.22 1.48 -13.88
CA TYR A 235 -20.49 2.76 -13.90
C TYR A 235 -19.31 2.77 -12.92
N VAL A 236 -19.44 2.12 -11.78
CA VAL A 236 -18.33 1.91 -10.85
C VAL A 236 -17.23 1.04 -11.51
N GLY A 237 -17.63 -0.01 -12.26
CA GLY A 237 -16.70 -0.82 -13.04
C GLY A 237 -15.94 -0.02 -14.10
N VAL A 238 -16.64 0.84 -14.85
CA VAL A 238 -16.01 1.74 -15.85
C VAL A 238 -15.01 2.68 -15.17
N MET A 239 -15.36 3.27 -14.03
CA MET A 239 -14.45 4.14 -13.26
C MET A 239 -13.22 3.39 -12.79
N THR A 240 -13.35 2.10 -12.41
CA THR A 240 -12.23 1.25 -12.03
C THR A 240 -11.23 1.09 -13.19
N VAL A 241 -11.74 0.87 -14.42
CA VAL A 241 -10.88 0.79 -15.62
C VAL A 241 -10.17 2.11 -15.87
N LEU A 242 -10.88 3.23 -15.82
CA LEU A 242 -10.31 4.57 -16.03
C LEU A 242 -9.22 4.88 -15.00
N THR A 243 -9.45 4.54 -13.73
CA THR A 243 -8.46 4.72 -12.66
C THR A 243 -7.23 3.85 -12.91
N SER A 244 -7.41 2.59 -13.30
CA SER A 244 -6.31 1.68 -13.62
C SER A 244 -5.47 2.17 -14.80
N VAL A 245 -6.09 2.71 -15.85
CA VAL A 245 -5.37 3.30 -17.00
C VAL A 245 -4.59 4.55 -16.57
N ARG A 246 -5.21 5.41 -15.76
CA ARG A 246 -4.52 6.60 -15.21
C ARG A 246 -3.29 6.21 -14.41
N ASP A 247 -3.40 5.23 -13.53
CA ASP A 247 -2.30 4.82 -12.63
C ASP A 247 -1.13 4.16 -13.39
N VAL A 248 -1.36 3.65 -14.60
CA VAL A 248 -0.28 3.17 -15.49
C VAL A 248 0.38 4.34 -16.24
N ALA A 249 -0.35 5.44 -16.49
CA ALA A 249 0.13 6.59 -17.24
C ALA A 249 0.89 7.62 -16.39
N THR A 250 0.83 7.54 -15.06
CA THR A 250 1.49 8.45 -14.09
C THR A 250 2.69 7.80 -13.43
#